data_43db98be0dc877b79108184d55822317
#
_entry.id   43db98be0dc877b79108184d55822317
#
_cell.length_a   1.000
_cell.length_b   1.000
_cell.length_c   1.000
_cell.angle_alpha   90.00
_cell.angle_beta   90.00
_cell.angle_gamma   90.00
#
_symmetry.space_group_name_H-M   'P 1'
#
loop_
_entity.id
_entity.type
_entity.pdbx_description
1 polymer ?
#
loop_
_entity_poly.entity_id
_entity_poly.type
_entity_poly.pdbx_seq_one_letter_code
_entity_poly.pdbx_strand_id
1 'polypeptide(L)'
;AFDDAAVFTTPGGTKIGVFGLDTPETATKAHPGKIQGVTFAGGEELYQIAQDMANMLREDEGCNYVICLGHLGIDDETAATGNRSIDLLNKVTGIDVFIDGHSHSTEEEIVEKTNTDRKVGDTILTSTGTKLENIGVVTIKDSTITTTCLSTEDMGAADDAIAARAAAIIAEIEADYGTVFAKTEVTLNGEKDPGNRTQETNLGDLITDALVWGAEQQGETVDAAITNGGGIRATIEAGDITKKDVNTVLPFGNTLSIIKITGTELLEVLEASTFCTPEAIGGFPQVSGIEFTVDTTKGYDQGDEYPGTTYFAPKTINRVTIKTVGGKDFDPAAT
;
A
#
# COMPACT_ATOMS: atom_id res chain seq x y z
N ALA A 1 2.00 2.16 25.88
CA ALA A 1 0.63 2.31 25.36
C ALA A 1 0.54 3.68 24.72
N PHE A 2 -0.17 3.79 23.63
CA PHE A 2 -0.51 5.08 23.03
C PHE A 2 -1.86 5.51 23.61
N ASP A 3 -2.08 6.83 23.72
CA ASP A 3 -3.39 7.34 24.07
C ASP A 3 -4.35 7.16 22.89
N ASP A 4 -5.63 6.89 23.16
CA ASP A 4 -6.64 6.66 22.12
C ASP A 4 -6.93 7.93 21.31
N ALA A 5 -6.78 9.10 21.95
CA ALA A 5 -6.93 10.42 21.34
C ALA A 5 -6.08 11.47 22.06
N ALA A 6 -5.88 12.61 21.41
CA ALA A 6 -5.25 13.78 21.98
C ALA A 6 -6.12 15.03 21.80
N VAL A 7 -6.17 15.91 22.79
CA VAL A 7 -6.87 17.18 22.71
C VAL A 7 -5.88 18.33 22.85
N PHE A 8 -5.86 19.20 21.85
CA PHE A 8 -5.02 20.39 21.81
C PHE A 8 -5.89 21.64 21.99
N THR A 9 -5.45 22.56 22.85
CA THR A 9 -6.14 23.85 23.02
C THR A 9 -5.25 24.97 22.51
N THR A 10 -5.75 25.73 21.53
CA THR A 10 -5.05 26.90 21.02
C THR A 10 -5.01 28.02 22.04
N PRO A 11 -4.09 29.01 21.91
CA PRO A 11 -4.10 30.20 22.80
C PRO A 11 -5.44 30.96 22.82
N GLY A 12 -6.25 30.84 21.74
CA GLY A 12 -7.59 31.43 21.66
C GLY A 12 -8.70 30.58 22.28
N GLY A 13 -8.37 29.44 22.91
CA GLY A 13 -9.33 28.55 23.56
C GLY A 13 -10.03 27.55 22.63
N THR A 14 -9.70 27.52 21.35
CA THR A 14 -10.24 26.52 20.42
C THR A 14 -9.65 25.16 20.73
N LYS A 15 -10.49 24.15 20.94
CA LYS A 15 -10.10 22.75 21.16
C LYS A 15 -10.12 21.97 19.87
N ILE A 16 -9.03 21.23 19.61
CA ILE A 16 -8.88 20.35 18.46
C ILE A 16 -8.63 18.94 19.00
N GLY A 17 -9.55 18.03 18.74
CA GLY A 17 -9.42 16.62 19.05
C GLY A 17 -8.77 15.87 17.89
N VAL A 18 -7.83 14.97 18.18
CA VAL A 18 -7.14 14.16 17.19
C VAL A 18 -7.15 12.71 17.62
N PHE A 19 -7.51 11.79 16.74
CA PHE A 19 -7.43 10.34 16.95
C PHE A 19 -6.88 9.63 15.71
N GLY A 20 -6.48 8.36 15.83
CA GLY A 20 -5.89 7.59 14.76
C GLY A 20 -6.69 6.36 14.39
N LEU A 21 -6.64 5.97 13.11
CA LEU A 21 -7.19 4.71 12.59
C LEU A 21 -6.17 4.03 11.68
N ASP A 22 -6.06 2.70 11.80
CA ASP A 22 -5.22 1.87 10.93
C ASP A 22 -6.08 0.86 10.16
N THR A 23 -5.61 0.48 8.97
CA THR A 23 -6.32 -0.49 8.13
C THR A 23 -6.22 -1.91 8.70
N PRO A 24 -7.30 -2.71 8.65
CA PRO A 24 -7.24 -4.11 9.02
C PRO A 24 -6.29 -4.93 8.13
N GLU A 25 -5.89 -4.44 6.97
CA GLU A 25 -4.88 -5.05 6.12
C GLU A 25 -3.52 -5.19 6.80
N THR A 26 -3.24 -4.38 7.82
CA THR A 26 -2.03 -4.48 8.63
C THR A 26 -1.86 -5.87 9.23
N ALA A 27 -2.96 -6.60 9.51
CA ALA A 27 -2.93 -7.97 9.98
C ALA A 27 -2.22 -8.94 9.02
N THR A 28 -2.30 -8.69 7.71
CA THR A 28 -1.69 -9.54 6.67
C THR A 28 -0.49 -8.91 5.98
N LYS A 29 -0.39 -7.57 5.97
CA LYS A 29 0.69 -6.84 5.28
C LYS A 29 1.88 -6.51 6.18
N ALA A 30 1.72 -6.56 7.51
CA ALA A 30 2.82 -6.35 8.45
C ALA A 30 3.49 -7.68 8.84
N HIS A 31 4.77 -7.59 9.24
CA HIS A 31 5.51 -8.77 9.71
C HIS A 31 4.83 -9.38 10.94
N PRO A 32 4.45 -10.70 10.96
CA PRO A 32 3.65 -11.31 12.03
C PRO A 32 4.25 -11.13 13.43
N GLY A 33 5.57 -11.16 13.54
CA GLY A 33 6.27 -10.95 14.82
C GLY A 33 6.15 -9.53 15.38
N LYS A 34 5.71 -8.56 14.57
CA LYS A 34 5.54 -7.15 14.96
C LYS A 34 4.14 -6.84 15.48
N ILE A 35 3.16 -7.66 15.14
CA ILE A 35 1.73 -7.44 15.43
C ILE A 35 1.16 -8.47 16.40
N GLN A 36 2.01 -9.26 17.07
CA GLN A 36 1.55 -10.28 18.04
C GLN A 36 0.73 -9.64 19.16
N GLY A 37 -0.49 -10.17 19.37
CA GLY A 37 -1.41 -9.70 20.40
C GLY A 37 -2.16 -8.40 20.03
N VAL A 38 -2.07 -7.96 18.77
CA VAL A 38 -2.86 -6.85 18.21
C VAL A 38 -3.96 -7.43 17.34
N THR A 39 -5.17 -6.90 17.50
CA THR A 39 -6.32 -7.17 16.63
C THR A 39 -6.69 -5.91 15.87
N PHE A 40 -7.12 -6.06 14.64
CA PHE A 40 -7.50 -4.95 13.76
C PHE A 40 -8.99 -5.04 13.46
N ALA A 41 -9.73 -3.98 13.75
CA ALA A 41 -11.14 -3.87 13.43
C ALA A 41 -11.35 -3.53 11.95
N GLY A 42 -12.37 -4.12 11.34
CA GLY A 42 -12.78 -3.85 9.95
C GLY A 42 -14.29 -3.74 9.80
N GLY A 43 -14.74 -3.21 8.65
CA GLY A 43 -16.16 -3.06 8.35
C GLY A 43 -16.94 -2.26 9.40
N GLU A 44 -18.08 -2.76 9.80
CA GLU A 44 -18.98 -2.07 10.74
C GLU A 44 -18.33 -1.81 12.12
N GLU A 45 -17.43 -2.67 12.60
CA GLU A 45 -16.70 -2.46 13.85
C GLU A 45 -15.76 -1.26 13.76
N LEU A 46 -15.04 -1.12 12.64
CA LEU A 46 -14.18 0.05 12.37
C LEU A 46 -15.00 1.34 12.34
N TYR A 47 -16.17 1.32 11.69
CA TYR A 47 -17.06 2.46 11.61
C TYR A 47 -17.59 2.86 13.01
N GLN A 48 -17.96 1.87 13.83
CA GLN A 48 -18.43 2.12 15.18
C GLN A 48 -17.34 2.73 16.06
N ILE A 49 -16.12 2.21 16.01
CA ILE A 49 -14.97 2.77 16.74
C ILE A 49 -14.73 4.21 16.31
N ALA A 50 -14.73 4.50 15.03
CA ALA A 50 -14.51 5.86 14.51
C ALA A 50 -15.62 6.82 14.95
N GLN A 51 -16.88 6.37 14.93
CA GLN A 51 -18.03 7.17 15.38
C GLN A 51 -17.98 7.46 16.88
N ASP A 52 -17.65 6.46 17.69
CA ASP A 52 -17.54 6.60 19.14
C ASP A 52 -16.43 7.58 19.52
N MET A 53 -15.28 7.51 18.83
CA MET A 53 -14.18 8.45 19.03
C MET A 53 -14.56 9.88 18.62
N ALA A 54 -15.23 10.06 17.49
CA ALA A 54 -15.71 11.37 17.05
C ALA A 54 -16.71 11.95 18.04
N ASN A 55 -17.65 11.16 18.54
CA ASN A 55 -18.64 11.57 19.55
C ASN A 55 -17.97 11.94 20.87
N MET A 56 -17.07 11.11 21.38
CA MET A 56 -16.33 11.38 22.62
C MET A 56 -15.57 12.71 22.53
N LEU A 57 -14.86 12.97 21.43
CA LEU A 57 -14.14 14.24 21.25
C LEU A 57 -15.08 15.44 21.14
N ARG A 58 -16.24 15.28 20.49
CA ARG A 58 -17.22 16.35 20.35
C ARG A 58 -17.99 16.64 21.64
N GLU A 59 -18.52 15.59 22.25
CA GLU A 59 -19.53 15.71 23.34
C GLU A 59 -18.87 15.74 24.71
N ASP A 60 -17.94 14.82 24.99
CA ASP A 60 -17.33 14.71 26.31
C ASP A 60 -16.16 15.69 26.46
N GLU A 61 -15.28 15.80 25.46
CA GLU A 61 -14.13 16.70 25.48
C GLU A 61 -14.47 18.12 25.01
N GLY A 62 -15.59 18.32 24.32
CA GLY A 62 -16.06 19.62 23.82
C GLY A 62 -15.14 20.22 22.75
N CYS A 63 -14.58 19.37 21.88
CA CYS A 63 -13.72 19.80 20.78
C CYS A 63 -14.50 20.57 19.72
N ASN A 64 -13.96 21.72 19.33
CA ASN A 64 -14.51 22.52 18.23
C ASN A 64 -14.25 21.85 16.86
N TYR A 65 -13.11 21.20 16.73
CA TYR A 65 -12.70 20.46 15.53
C TYR A 65 -12.19 19.07 15.90
N VAL A 66 -12.49 18.10 15.03
CA VAL A 66 -12.03 16.71 15.14
C VAL A 66 -11.27 16.33 13.88
N ILE A 67 -10.05 15.86 14.05
CA ILE A 67 -9.15 15.42 12.99
C ILE A 67 -8.87 13.92 13.18
N CYS A 68 -9.06 13.13 12.14
CA CYS A 68 -8.61 11.74 12.12
C CYS A 68 -7.29 11.64 11.35
N LEU A 69 -6.31 10.95 11.93
CA LEU A 69 -5.08 10.52 11.24
C LEU A 69 -5.28 9.09 10.79
N GLY A 70 -5.59 8.90 9.51
CA GLY A 70 -5.92 7.61 8.95
C GLY A 70 -4.74 6.96 8.21
N HIS A 71 -4.76 5.64 8.17
CA HIS A 71 -3.95 4.83 7.28
C HIS A 71 -4.85 3.78 6.64
N LEU A 72 -5.89 4.22 5.90
CA LEU A 72 -6.92 3.36 5.31
C LEU A 72 -6.81 3.29 3.78
N GLY A 73 -6.43 4.40 3.15
CA GLY A 73 -6.32 4.53 1.70
C GLY A 73 -7.66 4.60 0.97
N ILE A 74 -7.56 4.76 -0.34
CA ILE A 74 -8.71 4.84 -1.27
C ILE A 74 -8.57 3.88 -2.46
N ASP A 75 -7.64 2.94 -2.41
CA ASP A 75 -7.37 1.99 -3.50
C ASP A 75 -8.61 1.14 -3.84
N ASP A 76 -8.81 0.84 -5.13
CA ASP A 76 -9.88 -0.04 -5.58
C ASP A 76 -9.63 -1.50 -5.20
N GLU A 77 -8.37 -1.87 -4.95
CA GLU A 77 -7.94 -3.16 -4.40
C GLU A 77 -8.76 -3.55 -3.15
N THR A 78 -9.06 -2.57 -2.30
CA THR A 78 -9.75 -2.80 -1.03
C THR A 78 -11.22 -2.39 -1.02
N ALA A 79 -11.76 -1.99 -2.17
CA ALA A 79 -13.16 -1.54 -2.27
C ALA A 79 -14.18 -2.56 -1.75
N ALA A 80 -13.94 -3.85 -2.03
CA ALA A 80 -14.83 -4.93 -1.61
C ALA A 80 -14.88 -5.14 -0.08
N THR A 81 -13.84 -4.72 0.65
CA THR A 81 -13.76 -4.87 2.11
C THR A 81 -14.56 -3.79 2.85
N GLY A 82 -14.85 -2.66 2.19
CA GLY A 82 -15.48 -1.50 2.82
C GLY A 82 -14.59 -0.77 3.84
N ASN A 83 -13.27 -0.99 3.84
CA ASN A 83 -12.37 -0.43 4.85
C ASN A 83 -11.64 0.84 4.42
N ARG A 84 -11.88 1.33 3.19
CA ARG A 84 -11.26 2.56 2.71
C ARG A 84 -11.76 3.79 3.47
N SER A 85 -10.96 4.84 3.51
CA SER A 85 -11.37 6.11 4.13
C SER A 85 -12.67 6.66 3.55
N ILE A 86 -12.88 6.56 2.23
CA ILE A 86 -14.13 6.97 1.58
C ILE A 86 -15.33 6.10 2.00
N ASP A 87 -15.14 4.81 2.26
CA ASP A 87 -16.21 3.91 2.71
C ASP A 87 -16.60 4.25 4.15
N LEU A 88 -15.63 4.45 5.04
CA LEU A 88 -15.83 4.87 6.42
C LEU A 88 -16.53 6.24 6.51
N LEU A 89 -16.06 7.24 5.77
CA LEU A 89 -16.59 8.59 5.82
C LEU A 89 -18.02 8.72 5.26
N ASN A 90 -18.48 7.75 4.48
CA ASN A 90 -19.89 7.63 4.09
C ASN A 90 -20.79 7.09 5.21
N LYS A 91 -20.23 6.61 6.32
CA LYS A 91 -20.95 5.99 7.45
C LYS A 91 -20.79 6.77 8.75
N VAL A 92 -19.71 7.52 8.92
CA VAL A 92 -19.31 8.20 10.15
C VAL A 92 -19.47 9.71 9.98
N THR A 93 -19.89 10.39 11.04
CA THR A 93 -20.06 11.85 11.08
C THR A 93 -19.26 12.46 12.22
N GLY A 94 -19.12 13.79 12.22
CA GLY A 94 -18.45 14.50 13.32
C GLY A 94 -16.94 14.65 13.16
N ILE A 95 -16.34 14.14 12.08
CA ILE A 95 -14.94 14.37 11.70
C ILE A 95 -14.89 15.54 10.72
N ASP A 96 -14.05 16.54 10.98
CA ASP A 96 -13.89 17.68 10.06
C ASP A 96 -12.86 17.42 8.97
N VAL A 97 -11.74 16.78 9.34
CA VAL A 97 -10.65 16.48 8.42
C VAL A 97 -10.15 15.06 8.66
N PHE A 98 -10.01 14.32 7.59
CA PHE A 98 -9.37 13.01 7.56
C PHE A 98 -8.07 13.12 6.77
N ILE A 99 -6.94 12.98 7.47
CA ILE A 99 -5.60 12.97 6.87
C ILE A 99 -5.20 11.52 6.66
N ASP A 100 -5.20 11.08 5.41
CA ASP A 100 -5.04 9.67 5.06
C ASP A 100 -3.63 9.32 4.52
N GLY A 101 -3.34 8.04 4.54
CA GLY A 101 -2.16 7.42 3.97
C GLY A 101 -2.49 6.08 3.31
N HIS A 102 -1.55 5.13 3.31
CA HIS A 102 -1.66 3.77 2.78
C HIS A 102 -1.63 3.65 1.25
N SER A 103 -2.59 4.22 0.53
CA SER A 103 -2.67 4.17 -0.93
C SER A 103 -1.65 5.04 -1.65
N HIS A 104 -0.95 5.92 -0.94
CA HIS A 104 -0.03 6.92 -1.50
C HIS A 104 -0.73 7.92 -2.45
N SER A 105 -2.02 8.15 -2.23
CA SER A 105 -2.84 8.93 -3.14
C SER A 105 -2.47 10.40 -3.14
N THR A 106 -2.53 10.99 -4.32
CA THR A 106 -2.40 12.43 -4.54
C THR A 106 -3.73 13.16 -4.29
N GLU A 107 -3.69 14.50 -4.26
CA GLU A 107 -4.92 15.29 -4.19
C GLU A 107 -5.82 15.09 -5.40
N GLU A 108 -5.23 14.92 -6.60
CA GLU A 108 -5.94 14.67 -7.85
C GLU A 108 -6.71 13.34 -7.79
N GLU A 109 -6.08 12.27 -7.33
CA GLU A 109 -6.73 10.97 -7.16
C GLU A 109 -7.89 11.02 -6.14
N ILE A 110 -7.75 11.80 -5.07
CA ILE A 110 -8.85 12.03 -4.12
C ILE A 110 -9.99 12.80 -4.79
N VAL A 111 -9.70 13.83 -5.59
CA VAL A 111 -10.71 14.58 -6.34
C VAL A 111 -11.48 13.67 -7.30
N GLU A 112 -10.79 12.80 -8.02
CA GLU A 112 -11.42 11.85 -8.96
C GLU A 112 -12.38 10.89 -8.25
N LYS A 113 -12.01 10.41 -7.06
CA LYS A 113 -12.83 9.46 -6.29
C LYS A 113 -13.89 10.12 -5.39
N THR A 114 -13.84 11.44 -5.22
CA THR A 114 -14.78 12.17 -4.36
C THR A 114 -15.46 13.33 -5.11
N ASN A 115 -14.90 14.52 -5.04
CA ASN A 115 -15.33 15.74 -5.72
C ASN A 115 -14.23 16.82 -5.64
N THR A 116 -14.43 17.96 -6.31
CA THR A 116 -13.47 19.08 -6.35
C THR A 116 -13.12 19.65 -4.98
N ASP A 117 -14.01 19.52 -4.00
CA ASP A 117 -13.79 19.99 -2.61
C ASP A 117 -13.15 18.91 -1.73
N ARG A 118 -12.90 17.72 -2.29
CA ARG A 118 -12.36 16.52 -1.59
C ARG A 118 -13.19 16.14 -0.36
N LYS A 119 -14.50 16.31 -0.44
CA LYS A 119 -15.42 16.00 0.65
C LYS A 119 -16.11 14.66 0.46
N VAL A 120 -16.17 13.92 1.58
CA VAL A 120 -17.05 12.78 1.75
C VAL A 120 -17.99 13.14 2.91
N GLY A 121 -19.29 13.34 2.62
CA GLY A 121 -20.20 13.98 3.56
C GLY A 121 -19.72 15.41 3.89
N ASP A 122 -19.55 15.69 5.18
CA ASP A 122 -19.04 16.97 5.68
C ASP A 122 -17.52 16.96 5.93
N THR A 123 -16.86 15.80 5.83
CA THR A 123 -15.43 15.62 6.13
C THR A 123 -14.57 15.93 4.92
N ILE A 124 -13.51 16.71 5.10
CA ILE A 124 -12.46 16.89 4.09
C ILE A 124 -11.49 15.73 4.18
N LEU A 125 -11.33 14.98 3.08
CA LEU A 125 -10.33 13.93 2.93
C LEU A 125 -9.09 14.51 2.24
N THR A 126 -7.89 14.27 2.80
CA THR A 126 -6.62 14.75 2.24
C THR A 126 -5.52 13.71 2.40
N SER A 127 -4.61 13.66 1.44
CA SER A 127 -3.39 12.85 1.43
C SER A 127 -2.33 13.60 0.62
N THR A 128 -1.07 13.23 0.76
CA THR A 128 0.06 13.97 0.19
C THR A 128 0.94 13.15 -0.75
N GLY A 129 0.43 12.04 -1.25
CA GLY A 129 1.22 11.12 -2.08
C GLY A 129 2.21 10.31 -1.26
N THR A 130 3.46 10.26 -1.69
CA THR A 130 4.49 9.39 -1.09
C THR A 130 5.86 10.06 -1.06
N LYS A 131 6.85 9.42 -0.42
CA LYS A 131 8.28 9.78 -0.43
C LYS A 131 8.62 11.21 0.03
N LEU A 132 7.72 11.86 0.77
CA LEU A 132 7.87 13.26 1.19
C LEU A 132 7.97 14.26 0.02
N GLU A 133 7.41 13.93 -1.13
CA GLU A 133 7.35 14.82 -2.29
C GLU A 133 6.49 16.05 -2.00
N ASN A 134 5.53 15.91 -1.09
CA ASN A 134 4.62 16.99 -0.71
C ASN A 134 4.45 17.11 0.81
N ILE A 135 4.06 18.29 1.25
CA ILE A 135 3.61 18.58 2.63
C ILE A 135 2.18 19.10 2.58
N GLY A 136 1.30 18.43 3.31
CA GLY A 136 -0.09 18.87 3.50
C GLY A 136 -0.18 19.93 4.60
N VAL A 137 -0.91 21.00 4.33
CA VAL A 137 -1.21 22.04 5.29
C VAL A 137 -2.70 22.16 5.48
N VAL A 138 -3.19 21.90 6.70
CA VAL A 138 -4.57 22.15 7.11
C VAL A 138 -4.64 23.48 7.83
N THR A 139 -5.45 24.41 7.32
CA THR A 139 -5.64 25.73 7.92
C THR A 139 -7.08 25.87 8.40
N ILE A 140 -7.24 26.20 9.68
CA ILE A 140 -8.54 26.50 10.27
C ILE A 140 -8.56 28.00 10.61
N LYS A 141 -9.40 28.76 9.90
CA LYS A 141 -9.53 30.21 10.09
C LYS A 141 -10.98 30.64 9.92
N ASP A 142 -11.49 31.44 10.86
CA ASP A 142 -12.84 31.99 10.82
C ASP A 142 -13.91 30.90 10.55
N SER A 143 -13.78 29.75 11.22
CA SER A 143 -14.59 28.55 11.06
C SER A 143 -14.53 27.90 9.65
N THR A 144 -13.62 28.33 8.81
CA THR A 144 -13.38 27.72 7.50
C THR A 144 -12.14 26.83 7.57
N ILE A 145 -12.25 25.63 7.05
CA ILE A 145 -11.14 24.69 6.94
C ILE A 145 -10.70 24.64 5.47
N THR A 146 -9.42 24.81 5.24
CA THR A 146 -8.81 24.66 3.92
C THR A 146 -7.61 23.72 4.02
N THR A 147 -7.37 22.95 2.96
CA THR A 147 -6.19 22.11 2.84
C THR A 147 -5.44 22.49 1.58
N THR A 148 -4.12 22.51 1.67
CA THR A 148 -3.22 22.75 0.54
C THR A 148 -2.10 21.74 0.56
N CYS A 149 -1.66 21.31 -0.61
CA CYS A 149 -0.51 20.45 -0.79
C CYS A 149 0.63 21.30 -1.38
N LEU A 150 1.77 21.30 -0.73
CA LEU A 150 2.95 22.08 -1.13
C LEU A 150 4.04 21.10 -1.56
N SER A 151 4.54 21.27 -2.79
CA SER A 151 5.71 20.50 -3.24
C SER A 151 6.94 20.82 -2.38
N THR A 152 7.65 19.78 -1.95
CA THR A 152 8.90 19.96 -1.19
C THR A 152 10.01 20.53 -2.06
N GLU A 153 9.93 20.38 -3.39
CA GLU A 153 10.87 21.01 -4.34
C GLU A 153 10.77 22.55 -4.34
N ASP A 154 9.56 23.07 -4.08
CA ASP A 154 9.30 24.51 -4.03
C ASP A 154 9.62 25.14 -2.66
N MET A 155 10.02 24.33 -1.69
CA MET A 155 10.36 24.81 -0.36
C MET A 155 11.75 25.46 -0.37
N GLY A 156 11.90 26.49 0.47
CA GLY A 156 13.15 27.21 0.62
C GLY A 156 14.30 26.36 1.17
N ALA A 157 15.37 27.00 1.61
CA ALA A 157 16.53 26.30 2.16
C ALA A 157 16.15 25.40 3.36
N ALA A 158 16.76 24.21 3.42
CA ALA A 158 16.61 23.29 4.54
C ALA A 158 17.16 23.91 5.84
N ASP A 159 16.62 23.48 6.98
CA ASP A 159 17.22 23.78 8.29
C ASP A 159 18.62 23.13 8.37
N ASP A 160 19.63 23.92 8.70
CA ASP A 160 21.02 23.48 8.70
C ASP A 160 21.30 22.29 9.64
N ALA A 161 20.65 22.25 10.81
CA ALA A 161 20.85 21.17 11.77
C ALA A 161 20.22 19.86 11.31
N ILE A 162 19.02 19.94 10.72
CA ILE A 162 18.32 18.78 10.14
C ILE A 162 19.08 18.28 8.91
N ALA A 163 19.53 19.18 8.03
CA ALA A 163 20.32 18.82 6.86
C ALA A 163 21.65 18.13 7.24
N ALA A 164 22.35 18.62 8.25
CA ALA A 164 23.58 18.01 8.76
C ALA A 164 23.31 16.60 9.34
N ARG A 165 22.21 16.42 10.07
CA ARG A 165 21.83 15.11 10.60
C ARG A 165 21.46 14.12 9.50
N ALA A 166 20.68 14.55 8.51
CA ALA A 166 20.34 13.74 7.34
C ALA A 166 21.61 13.34 6.55
N ALA A 167 22.53 14.28 6.30
CA ALA A 167 23.79 13.99 5.63
C ALA A 167 24.65 12.96 6.38
N ALA A 168 24.68 13.00 7.72
CA ALA A 168 25.40 12.01 8.52
C ALA A 168 24.79 10.60 8.37
N ILE A 169 23.46 10.48 8.40
CA ILE A 169 22.78 9.19 8.20
C ILE A 169 23.03 8.66 6.77
N ILE A 170 22.95 9.52 5.77
CA ILE A 170 23.23 9.15 4.38
C ILE A 170 24.66 8.63 4.24
N ALA A 171 25.64 9.32 4.86
CA ALA A 171 27.03 8.89 4.83
C ALA A 171 27.26 7.50 5.48
N GLU A 172 26.58 7.20 6.58
CA GLU A 172 26.59 5.86 7.21
C GLU A 172 26.03 4.81 6.24
N ILE A 173 24.88 5.07 5.62
CA ILE A 173 24.25 4.17 4.64
C ILE A 173 25.17 3.95 3.43
N GLU A 174 25.76 5.02 2.88
CA GLU A 174 26.69 4.90 1.74
C GLU A 174 27.95 4.11 2.09
N ALA A 175 28.47 4.25 3.30
CA ALA A 175 29.65 3.49 3.74
C ALA A 175 29.35 1.97 3.82
N ASP A 176 28.14 1.59 4.28
CA ASP A 176 27.76 0.20 4.47
C ASP A 176 27.19 -0.45 3.19
N TYR A 177 26.46 0.29 2.40
CA TYR A 177 25.65 -0.23 1.28
C TYR A 177 25.96 0.38 -0.09
N GLY A 178 26.79 1.44 -0.16
CA GLY A 178 27.09 2.15 -1.41
C GLY A 178 28.09 1.46 -2.35
N THR A 179 28.64 0.28 -1.96
CA THR A 179 29.58 -0.45 -2.81
C THR A 179 28.85 -1.00 -4.04
N VAL A 180 29.36 -0.63 -5.23
CA VAL A 180 28.91 -1.15 -6.52
C VAL A 180 29.30 -2.62 -6.65
N PHE A 181 28.35 -3.49 -6.97
CA PHE A 181 28.58 -4.91 -7.20
C PHE A 181 28.06 -5.42 -8.55
N ALA A 182 27.22 -4.65 -9.23
CA ALA A 182 26.65 -4.98 -10.53
C ALA A 182 26.39 -3.71 -11.36
N LYS A 183 25.99 -3.90 -12.61
CA LYS A 183 25.56 -2.84 -13.54
C LYS A 183 24.39 -3.32 -14.37
N THR A 184 23.52 -2.38 -14.74
CA THR A 184 22.47 -2.58 -15.74
C THR A 184 22.63 -1.61 -16.90
N GLU A 185 22.38 -2.06 -18.13
CA GLU A 185 22.40 -1.20 -19.32
C GLU A 185 21.04 -0.55 -19.59
N VAL A 186 20.00 -0.99 -18.89
CA VAL A 186 18.61 -0.54 -19.03
C VAL A 186 18.03 -0.16 -17.67
N THR A 187 17.09 0.76 -17.66
CA THR A 187 16.27 1.03 -16.47
C THR A 187 15.44 -0.20 -16.12
N LEU A 188 15.53 -0.65 -14.87
CA LEU A 188 14.74 -1.74 -14.31
C LEU A 188 13.50 -1.13 -13.66
N ASN A 189 12.36 -1.27 -14.32
CA ASN A 189 11.12 -0.57 -13.96
C ASN A 189 10.52 -1.08 -12.66
N GLY A 190 10.52 -0.24 -11.63
CA GLY A 190 9.91 -0.45 -10.32
C GLY A 190 8.72 0.47 -10.03
N GLU A 191 8.20 1.16 -11.06
CA GLU A 191 7.04 2.04 -10.91
C GLU A 191 5.78 1.27 -10.48
N LYS A 192 4.89 1.97 -9.79
CA LYS A 192 3.62 1.40 -9.32
C LYS A 192 2.66 1.19 -10.49
N ASP A 193 2.38 2.28 -11.25
CA ASP A 193 1.38 2.35 -12.30
C ASP A 193 1.76 3.43 -13.36
N PRO A 194 1.90 3.05 -14.65
CA PRO A 194 1.95 1.68 -15.15
C PRO A 194 3.25 0.98 -14.72
N GLY A 195 3.13 -0.20 -14.14
CA GLY A 195 4.32 -0.90 -13.64
C GLY A 195 3.98 -2.17 -12.86
N ASN A 196 4.73 -2.41 -11.78
CA ASN A 196 4.70 -3.67 -11.02
C ASN A 196 3.33 -4.07 -10.48
N ARG A 197 2.37 -3.14 -10.37
CA ARG A 197 1.03 -3.41 -9.85
C ARG A 197 -0.03 -3.55 -10.92
N THR A 198 0.33 -3.37 -12.19
CA THR A 198 -0.61 -3.39 -13.32
C THR A 198 -0.19 -4.30 -14.46
N GLN A 199 1.10 -4.63 -14.54
CA GLN A 199 1.68 -5.40 -15.65
C GLN A 199 3.02 -6.04 -15.27
N GLU A 200 3.48 -6.97 -16.11
CA GLU A 200 4.83 -7.51 -16.08
C GLU A 200 5.88 -6.40 -16.26
N THR A 201 6.98 -6.47 -15.49
CA THR A 201 8.11 -5.55 -15.60
C THR A 201 9.42 -6.29 -15.59
N ASN A 202 10.44 -5.74 -16.27
CA ASN A 202 11.77 -6.33 -16.30
C ASN A 202 12.45 -6.41 -14.91
N LEU A 203 12.05 -5.55 -13.96
CA LEU A 203 12.50 -5.66 -12.56
C LEU A 203 11.77 -6.78 -11.84
N GLY A 204 10.49 -6.96 -12.11
CA GLY A 204 9.68 -8.08 -11.59
C GLY A 204 10.25 -9.43 -12.05
N ASP A 205 10.57 -9.54 -13.34
CA ASP A 205 11.20 -10.74 -13.93
C ASP A 205 12.56 -11.03 -13.28
N LEU A 206 13.42 -10.01 -13.17
CA LEU A 206 14.73 -10.17 -12.54
C LEU A 206 14.64 -10.66 -11.10
N ILE A 207 13.69 -10.12 -10.33
CA ILE A 207 13.45 -10.51 -8.92
C ILE A 207 12.98 -11.96 -8.86
N THR A 208 11.99 -12.33 -9.66
CA THR A 208 11.43 -13.69 -9.63
C THR A 208 12.40 -14.74 -10.18
N ASP A 209 13.21 -14.40 -11.18
CA ASP A 209 14.33 -15.24 -11.64
C ASP A 209 15.37 -15.42 -10.52
N ALA A 210 15.67 -14.36 -9.77
CA ALA A 210 16.56 -14.46 -8.62
C ALA A 210 15.99 -15.33 -7.49
N LEU A 211 14.66 -15.39 -7.30
CA LEU A 211 14.02 -16.31 -6.35
C LEU A 211 14.20 -17.77 -6.79
N VAL A 212 14.00 -18.08 -8.08
CA VAL A 212 14.28 -19.42 -8.64
C VAL A 212 15.74 -19.78 -8.42
N TRP A 213 16.66 -18.91 -8.81
CA TRP A 213 18.09 -19.11 -8.60
C TRP A 213 18.44 -19.32 -7.13
N GLY A 214 17.83 -18.55 -6.22
CA GLY A 214 18.04 -18.67 -4.78
C GLY A 214 17.60 -20.02 -4.21
N ALA A 215 16.48 -20.57 -4.70
CA ALA A 215 16.02 -21.92 -4.36
C ALA A 215 17.02 -22.98 -4.85
N GLU A 216 17.49 -22.87 -6.08
CA GLU A 216 18.49 -23.79 -6.66
C GLU A 216 19.82 -23.78 -5.89
N GLN A 217 20.28 -22.62 -5.37
CA GLN A 217 21.47 -22.53 -4.54
C GLN A 217 21.31 -23.27 -3.20
N GLN A 218 20.08 -23.51 -2.77
CA GLN A 218 19.77 -24.31 -1.58
C GLN A 218 19.56 -25.81 -1.90
N GLY A 219 19.71 -26.18 -3.17
CA GLY A 219 19.52 -27.56 -3.64
C GLY A 219 18.06 -27.93 -3.92
N GLU A 220 17.17 -26.95 -3.94
CA GLU A 220 15.76 -27.13 -4.26
C GLU A 220 15.52 -26.97 -5.76
N THR A 221 14.50 -27.66 -6.27
CA THR A 221 14.04 -27.49 -7.65
C THR A 221 12.62 -26.94 -7.59
N VAL A 222 12.39 -25.82 -8.27
CA VAL A 222 11.10 -25.17 -8.35
C VAL A 222 10.68 -24.99 -9.81
N ASP A 223 9.40 -25.13 -10.12
CA ASP A 223 8.88 -24.95 -11.48
C ASP A 223 8.62 -23.46 -11.79
N ALA A 224 8.39 -22.64 -10.75
CA ALA A 224 8.06 -21.24 -10.90
C ALA A 224 8.37 -20.44 -9.64
N ALA A 225 8.37 -19.13 -9.75
CA ALA A 225 8.38 -18.19 -8.60
C ALA A 225 7.36 -17.08 -8.80
N ILE A 226 6.83 -16.58 -7.70
CA ILE A 226 5.88 -15.46 -7.67
C ILE A 226 6.30 -14.50 -6.56
N THR A 227 6.26 -13.21 -6.85
CA THR A 227 6.30 -12.15 -5.84
C THR A 227 5.21 -11.12 -6.12
N ASN A 228 4.71 -10.45 -5.09
CA ASN A 228 3.71 -9.41 -5.25
C ASN A 228 4.34 -8.08 -5.70
N GLY A 229 3.74 -7.43 -6.68
CA GLY A 229 4.21 -6.14 -7.21
C GLY A 229 4.30 -5.03 -6.16
N GLY A 230 3.42 -5.06 -5.14
CA GLY A 230 3.48 -4.15 -4.00
C GLY A 230 4.73 -4.28 -3.14
N GLY A 231 5.46 -5.39 -3.23
CA GLY A 231 6.75 -5.60 -2.57
C GLY A 231 7.92 -4.87 -3.24
N ILE A 232 7.77 -4.50 -4.51
CA ILE A 232 8.79 -3.80 -5.31
C ILE A 232 8.55 -2.29 -5.19
N ARG A 233 9.52 -1.55 -4.61
CA ARG A 233 9.27 -0.19 -4.10
C ARG A 233 9.99 0.93 -4.83
N ALA A 234 10.90 0.62 -5.73
CA ALA A 234 11.69 1.60 -6.47
C ALA A 234 12.17 1.06 -7.81
N THR A 235 12.38 1.96 -8.75
CA THR A 235 13.07 1.73 -10.02
C THR A 235 14.59 1.74 -9.80
N ILE A 236 15.33 0.94 -10.55
CA ILE A 236 16.79 1.04 -10.65
C ILE A 236 17.12 1.61 -12.02
N GLU A 237 17.74 2.78 -12.05
CA GLU A 237 18.16 3.42 -13.29
C GLU A 237 19.33 2.68 -13.94
N ALA A 238 19.49 2.83 -15.26
CA ALA A 238 20.65 2.31 -15.98
C ALA A 238 21.94 2.86 -15.38
N GLY A 239 22.89 1.99 -15.10
CA GLY A 239 24.16 2.34 -14.47
C GLY A 239 24.63 1.33 -13.44
N ASP A 240 25.33 1.83 -12.43
CA ASP A 240 25.87 1.03 -11.33
C ASP A 240 24.76 0.60 -10.37
N ILE A 241 24.84 -0.62 -9.84
CA ILE A 241 23.92 -1.18 -8.85
C ILE A 241 24.67 -1.43 -7.55
N THR A 242 24.12 -0.93 -6.44
CA THR A 242 24.66 -1.09 -5.10
C THR A 242 23.71 -1.92 -4.23
N LYS A 243 24.18 -2.35 -3.05
CA LYS A 243 23.32 -2.98 -2.05
C LYS A 243 22.21 -2.03 -1.56
N LYS A 244 22.48 -0.71 -1.56
CA LYS A 244 21.48 0.31 -1.23
C LYS A 244 20.29 0.25 -2.20
N ASP A 245 20.56 0.15 -3.51
CA ASP A 245 19.51 0.06 -4.52
C ASP A 245 18.65 -1.18 -4.31
N VAL A 246 19.25 -2.34 -4.05
CA VAL A 246 18.51 -3.57 -3.75
C VAL A 246 17.64 -3.42 -2.49
N ASN A 247 18.17 -2.84 -1.40
CA ASN A 247 17.40 -2.61 -0.19
C ASN A 247 16.29 -1.56 -0.36
N THR A 248 16.48 -0.60 -1.26
CA THR A 248 15.45 0.38 -1.61
C THR A 248 14.32 -0.27 -2.41
N VAL A 249 14.64 -1.18 -3.31
CA VAL A 249 13.67 -1.94 -4.10
C VAL A 249 12.89 -2.94 -3.25
N LEU A 250 13.57 -3.67 -2.35
CA LEU A 250 12.99 -4.74 -1.51
C LEU A 250 13.22 -4.45 -0.01
N PRO A 251 12.58 -3.41 0.56
CA PRO A 251 12.90 -2.93 1.91
C PRO A 251 12.33 -3.79 3.05
N PHE A 252 11.43 -4.73 2.77
CA PHE A 252 10.67 -5.44 3.81
C PHE A 252 11.43 -6.60 4.46
N GLY A 253 12.55 -7.05 3.86
CA GLY A 253 13.33 -8.16 4.39
C GLY A 253 12.58 -9.49 4.37
N ASN A 254 11.69 -9.69 3.40
CA ASN A 254 10.96 -10.94 3.20
C ASN A 254 11.92 -12.10 2.92
N THR A 255 11.55 -13.30 3.35
CA THR A 255 12.30 -14.53 3.14
C THR A 255 11.70 -15.36 2.00
N LEU A 256 12.55 -16.14 1.34
CA LEU A 256 12.11 -17.12 0.35
C LEU A 256 11.39 -18.28 1.03
N SER A 257 10.19 -18.61 0.57
CA SER A 257 9.43 -19.79 0.98
C SER A 257 9.14 -20.68 -0.23
N ILE A 258 9.31 -21.98 -0.08
CA ILE A 258 9.01 -22.97 -1.11
C ILE A 258 7.77 -23.76 -0.67
N ILE A 259 6.76 -23.77 -1.52
CA ILE A 259 5.49 -24.47 -1.28
C ILE A 259 5.17 -25.39 -2.43
N LYS A 260 4.30 -26.36 -2.20
CA LYS A 260 3.68 -27.18 -3.23
C LYS A 260 2.21 -26.85 -3.33
N ILE A 261 1.78 -26.57 -4.54
CA ILE A 261 0.37 -26.29 -4.86
C ILE A 261 -0.03 -27.04 -6.13
N THR A 262 -1.31 -27.25 -6.32
CA THR A 262 -1.83 -27.79 -7.57
C THR A 262 -1.95 -26.69 -8.63
N GLY A 263 -2.03 -27.07 -9.90
CA GLY A 263 -2.32 -26.12 -10.98
C GLY A 263 -3.66 -25.41 -10.78
N THR A 264 -4.66 -26.08 -10.20
CA THR A 264 -5.95 -25.46 -9.86
C THR A 264 -5.78 -24.36 -8.82
N GLU A 265 -5.00 -24.59 -7.74
CA GLU A 265 -4.71 -23.58 -6.71
C GLU A 265 -3.89 -22.42 -7.29
N LEU A 266 -2.93 -22.70 -8.18
CA LEU A 266 -2.18 -21.65 -8.86
C LEU A 266 -3.10 -20.76 -9.71
N LEU A 267 -4.04 -21.36 -10.43
CA LEU A 267 -5.00 -20.62 -11.25
C LEU A 267 -5.92 -19.75 -10.39
N GLU A 268 -6.37 -20.26 -9.23
CA GLU A 268 -7.16 -19.51 -8.26
C GLU A 268 -6.37 -18.31 -7.70
N VAL A 269 -5.12 -18.52 -7.33
CA VAL A 269 -4.23 -17.45 -6.82
C VAL A 269 -4.04 -16.35 -7.86
N LEU A 270 -3.78 -16.70 -9.13
CA LEU A 270 -3.62 -15.72 -10.20
C LEU A 270 -4.92 -14.97 -10.52
N GLU A 271 -6.08 -15.66 -10.50
CA GLU A 271 -7.39 -15.02 -10.68
C GLU A 271 -7.66 -14.02 -9.55
N ALA A 272 -7.43 -14.43 -8.29
CA ALA A 272 -7.63 -13.58 -7.12
C ALA A 272 -6.66 -12.38 -7.09
N SER A 273 -5.37 -12.59 -7.41
CA SER A 273 -4.35 -11.53 -7.34
C SER A 273 -4.41 -10.53 -8.50
N THR A 274 -5.26 -10.77 -9.50
CA THR A 274 -5.49 -9.85 -10.63
C THR A 274 -6.91 -9.33 -10.70
N PHE A 275 -7.69 -9.43 -9.63
CA PHE A 275 -9.15 -9.24 -9.64
C PHE A 275 -9.59 -7.86 -10.15
N CYS A 276 -8.85 -6.80 -9.88
CA CYS A 276 -9.17 -5.43 -10.30
C CYS A 276 -8.34 -4.95 -11.51
N THR A 277 -7.43 -5.77 -12.05
CA THR A 277 -6.66 -5.42 -13.26
C THR A 277 -7.61 -4.98 -14.39
N PRO A 278 -7.40 -3.79 -15.03
CA PRO A 278 -6.13 -3.05 -15.15
C PRO A 278 -5.80 -2.07 -14.02
N GLU A 279 -6.67 -1.89 -13.02
CA GLU A 279 -6.36 -1.05 -11.87
C GLU A 279 -5.18 -1.61 -11.06
N ALA A 280 -4.40 -0.72 -10.45
CA ALA A 280 -3.21 -1.11 -9.70
C ALA A 280 -3.58 -1.88 -8.43
N ILE A 281 -2.95 -3.03 -8.23
CA ILE A 281 -3.13 -3.87 -7.05
C ILE A 281 -1.78 -4.29 -6.45
N GLY A 282 -1.63 -4.16 -5.14
CA GLY A 282 -0.41 -4.58 -4.44
C GLY A 282 -0.12 -6.07 -4.54
N GLY A 283 -1.16 -6.88 -4.73
CA GLY A 283 -1.07 -8.32 -4.96
C GLY A 283 -0.73 -8.73 -6.40
N PHE A 284 -0.62 -7.79 -7.37
CA PHE A 284 -0.33 -8.14 -8.77
C PHE A 284 0.91 -9.05 -8.87
N PRO A 285 0.79 -10.22 -9.54
CA PRO A 285 1.86 -11.21 -9.54
C PRO A 285 2.95 -10.86 -10.55
N GLN A 286 4.16 -10.62 -10.09
CA GLN A 286 5.37 -10.73 -10.89
C GLN A 286 5.83 -12.17 -10.83
N VAL A 287 6.16 -12.78 -11.95
CA VAL A 287 6.36 -14.25 -12.04
C VAL A 287 7.62 -14.63 -12.81
N SER A 288 8.20 -15.77 -12.46
CA SER A 288 9.16 -16.51 -13.30
C SER A 288 8.66 -17.93 -13.51
N GLY A 289 8.81 -18.44 -14.72
CA GLY A 289 8.40 -19.80 -15.08
C GLY A 289 6.89 -19.97 -15.29
N ILE A 290 6.08 -18.93 -15.30
CA ILE A 290 4.65 -18.97 -15.59
C ILE A 290 4.33 -18.07 -16.78
N GLU A 291 3.63 -18.61 -17.77
CA GLU A 291 3.07 -17.84 -18.89
C GLU A 291 1.56 -17.82 -18.76
N PHE A 292 0.97 -16.64 -18.54
CA PHE A 292 -0.47 -16.48 -18.38
C PHE A 292 -0.98 -15.17 -18.99
N THR A 293 -2.28 -15.10 -19.17
CA THR A 293 -2.98 -13.88 -19.64
C THR A 293 -4.17 -13.57 -18.75
N VAL A 294 -4.50 -12.28 -18.65
CA VAL A 294 -5.67 -11.77 -17.93
C VAL A 294 -6.62 -11.08 -18.92
N ASP A 295 -7.85 -11.58 -19.04
CA ASP A 295 -8.91 -10.94 -19.83
C ASP A 295 -9.59 -9.85 -19.00
N THR A 296 -9.14 -8.61 -19.15
CA THR A 296 -9.66 -7.45 -18.42
C THR A 296 -11.05 -7.00 -18.88
N THR A 297 -11.59 -7.59 -19.94
CA THR A 297 -12.98 -7.31 -20.38
C THR A 297 -14.03 -8.01 -19.56
N LYS A 298 -13.61 -9.00 -18.74
CA LYS A 298 -14.47 -9.77 -17.83
C LYS A 298 -14.35 -9.24 -16.42
N GLY A 299 -15.49 -9.23 -15.71
CA GLY A 299 -15.53 -8.91 -14.28
C GLY A 299 -15.01 -10.07 -13.43
N TYR A 300 -14.47 -9.73 -12.26
CA TYR A 300 -14.14 -10.71 -11.23
C TYR A 300 -15.40 -11.24 -10.55
N ASP A 301 -15.53 -12.57 -10.44
CA ASP A 301 -16.65 -13.21 -9.77
C ASP A 301 -16.26 -13.50 -8.31
N GLN A 302 -16.46 -12.50 -7.45
CA GLN A 302 -16.04 -12.55 -6.05
C GLN A 302 -16.81 -13.61 -5.24
N GLY A 303 -16.04 -14.45 -4.56
CA GLY A 303 -16.52 -15.49 -3.66
C GLY A 303 -16.42 -15.11 -2.19
N ASP A 304 -16.11 -16.12 -1.36
CA ASP A 304 -15.96 -15.96 0.08
C ASP A 304 -14.60 -15.35 0.41
N GLU A 305 -14.53 -14.64 1.54
CA GLU A 305 -13.28 -14.10 2.06
C GLU A 305 -12.34 -15.23 2.49
N TYR A 306 -11.05 -15.09 2.15
CA TYR A 306 -10.03 -16.01 2.67
C TYR A 306 -9.89 -15.81 4.19
N PRO A 307 -9.98 -16.85 5.00
CA PRO A 307 -10.01 -16.73 6.46
C PRO A 307 -8.85 -15.92 7.03
N GLY A 308 -9.17 -14.88 7.79
CA GLY A 308 -8.19 -14.03 8.44
C GLY A 308 -7.44 -13.07 7.52
N THR A 309 -7.96 -12.83 6.32
CA THR A 309 -7.42 -11.86 5.36
C THR A 309 -8.49 -10.87 4.92
N THR A 310 -8.13 -9.88 4.13
CA THR A 310 -9.05 -8.96 3.46
C THR A 310 -9.23 -9.30 1.97
N TYR A 311 -8.83 -10.49 1.56
CA TYR A 311 -8.89 -10.97 0.18
C TYR A 311 -10.02 -11.97 -0.01
N PHE A 312 -10.55 -12.05 -1.22
CA PHE A 312 -11.69 -12.87 -1.58
C PHE A 312 -11.30 -13.90 -2.64
N ALA A 313 -11.74 -15.13 -2.44
CA ALA A 313 -11.59 -16.19 -3.43
C ALA A 313 -12.49 -15.93 -4.65
N PRO A 314 -12.11 -16.37 -5.87
CA PRO A 314 -13.04 -16.37 -6.99
C PRO A 314 -14.11 -17.47 -6.83
N LYS A 315 -15.37 -17.18 -7.16
CA LYS A 315 -16.40 -18.22 -7.34
C LYS A 315 -16.17 -19.03 -8.60
N THR A 316 -15.75 -18.32 -9.66
CA THR A 316 -15.44 -18.91 -10.97
C THR A 316 -14.15 -18.32 -11.51
N ILE A 317 -13.35 -19.16 -12.16
CA ILE A 317 -12.18 -18.73 -12.91
C ILE A 317 -12.64 -18.35 -14.31
N ASN A 318 -12.50 -17.09 -14.68
CA ASN A 318 -12.97 -16.63 -15.98
C ASN A 318 -12.05 -15.59 -16.66
N ARG A 319 -11.16 -14.97 -15.91
CA ARG A 319 -10.26 -13.90 -16.41
C ARG A 319 -8.88 -14.42 -16.75
N VAL A 320 -8.32 -15.29 -15.91
CA VAL A 320 -6.96 -15.81 -16.06
C VAL A 320 -6.95 -17.07 -16.92
N THR A 321 -5.98 -17.15 -17.83
CA THR A 321 -5.64 -18.36 -18.58
C THR A 321 -4.14 -18.58 -18.45
N ILE A 322 -3.74 -19.69 -17.81
CA ILE A 322 -2.34 -20.13 -17.74
C ILE A 322 -2.04 -20.96 -18.98
N LYS A 323 -0.93 -20.67 -19.66
CA LYS A 323 -0.45 -21.40 -20.83
C LYS A 323 0.59 -22.43 -20.45
N THR A 324 1.63 -22.02 -19.73
CA THR A 324 2.73 -22.90 -19.31
C THR A 324 3.14 -22.64 -17.86
N VAL A 325 3.67 -23.68 -17.20
CA VAL A 325 4.35 -23.62 -15.91
C VAL A 325 5.63 -24.45 -15.99
N GLY A 326 6.77 -23.89 -15.61
CA GLY A 326 8.06 -24.56 -15.70
C GLY A 326 8.41 -25.00 -17.14
N GLY A 327 7.94 -24.24 -18.14
CA GLY A 327 8.15 -24.56 -19.56
C GLY A 327 7.30 -25.74 -20.10
N LYS A 328 6.34 -26.26 -19.31
CA LYS A 328 5.41 -27.34 -19.68
C LYS A 328 4.01 -26.77 -19.87
N ASP A 329 3.23 -27.37 -20.77
CA ASP A 329 1.82 -27.01 -20.93
C ASP A 329 1.10 -27.11 -19.57
N PHE A 330 0.21 -26.14 -19.30
CA PHE A 330 -0.51 -26.08 -18.04
C PHE A 330 -1.43 -27.28 -17.84
N ASP A 331 -1.28 -27.94 -16.69
CA ASP A 331 -2.16 -29.01 -16.21
C ASP A 331 -2.73 -28.63 -14.83
N PRO A 332 -4.05 -28.41 -14.70
CA PRO A 332 -4.65 -28.05 -13.42
C PRO A 332 -4.51 -29.14 -12.35
N ALA A 333 -4.27 -30.39 -12.73
CA ALA A 333 -4.08 -31.52 -11.83
C ALA A 333 -2.62 -31.76 -11.43
N ALA A 334 -1.66 -31.11 -12.09
CA ALA A 334 -0.23 -31.20 -11.73
C ALA A 334 0.04 -30.53 -10.38
N THR A 335 1.09 -30.99 -9.70
CA THR A 335 1.52 -30.43 -8.39
C THR A 335 2.97 -30.05 -8.45
#